data_5327d057f17150d66d9825105c264281
#
_entry.id   5327d057f17150d66d9825105c264281
#
_cell.length_a   1.000
_cell.length_b   1.000
_cell.length_c   1.000
_cell.angle_alpha   90.00
_cell.angle_beta   90.00
_cell.angle_gamma   90.00
#
_symmetry.space_group_name_H-M   'P 1'
#
loop_
_entity.id
_entity.type
_entity.pdbx_description
1 polymer ?
#
loop_
_entity_poly.entity_id
_entity_poly.type
_entity_poly.pdbx_seq_one_letter_code
_entity_poly.pdbx_strand_id
1 'polypeptide(L)'
;MRKIFTDLNQAVELDNLQRLKEGTLTIPKSEVLVYGQMSLMLNEPVATFLDLIQTADMDAQLQMDYFTKNKLLELLKANGLVYDEDSHLVWVPKDAKTIDLFRLKNIDVKLLDAESVLVSKAIHAPKKNKQLIRQAIASGKFPTIVDRIIKNNGSLEFFLEDDIE
;
A
#
# COMPACT_ATOMS: atom_id res chain seq x y z
N MET A 1 0.52 12.10 1.83
CA MET A 1 -0.26 11.09 2.61
C MET A 1 -0.54 11.50 4.05
N ARG A 2 0.45 11.93 4.87
CA ARG A 2 0.22 12.32 6.27
C ARG A 2 -0.94 13.32 6.42
N LYS A 3 -0.94 14.39 5.62
CA LYS A 3 -2.01 15.40 5.64
C LYS A 3 -3.38 14.80 5.37
N ILE A 4 -3.52 13.94 4.37
CA ILE A 4 -4.78 13.28 4.01
C ILE A 4 -5.36 12.51 5.22
N PHE A 5 -4.53 11.66 5.85
CA PHE A 5 -5.00 10.86 6.98
C PHE A 5 -5.21 11.69 8.25
N THR A 6 -4.45 12.76 8.45
CA THR A 6 -4.71 13.69 9.55
C THR A 6 -6.05 14.40 9.36
N ASP A 7 -6.33 14.90 8.17
CA ASP A 7 -7.60 15.58 7.84
C ASP A 7 -8.78 14.58 7.94
N LEU A 8 -8.59 13.34 7.50
CA LEU A 8 -9.59 12.28 7.63
C LEU A 8 -9.88 11.96 9.10
N ASN A 9 -8.84 11.78 9.92
CA ASN A 9 -8.99 11.54 11.36
C ASN A 9 -9.75 12.67 12.05
N GLN A 10 -9.47 13.91 11.69
CA GLN A 10 -10.19 15.08 12.22
C GLN A 10 -11.65 15.10 11.78
N ALA A 11 -11.96 14.78 10.53
CA ALA A 11 -13.33 14.72 10.05
C ALA A 11 -14.15 13.65 10.79
N VAL A 12 -13.57 12.47 11.02
CA VAL A 12 -14.21 11.40 11.80
C VAL A 12 -14.41 11.83 13.26
N GLU A 13 -13.44 12.52 13.86
CA GLU A 13 -13.56 13.03 15.23
C GLU A 13 -14.71 14.00 15.37
N LEU A 14 -14.83 14.96 14.45
CA LEU A 14 -15.92 15.93 14.47
C LEU A 14 -17.30 15.27 14.29
N ASP A 15 -17.39 14.30 13.40
CA ASP A 15 -18.64 13.55 13.20
C ASP A 15 -19.00 12.72 14.44
N ASN A 16 -18.03 12.08 15.08
CA ASN A 16 -18.23 11.35 16.34
C ASN A 16 -18.68 12.24 17.49
N LEU A 17 -18.15 13.46 17.59
CA LEU A 17 -18.62 14.43 18.58
C LEU A 17 -20.08 14.84 18.34
N GLN A 18 -20.48 15.01 17.09
CA GLN A 18 -21.87 15.27 16.73
C GLN A 18 -22.79 14.10 17.07
N ARG A 19 -22.39 12.88 16.72
CA ARG A 19 -23.14 11.65 17.04
C ARG A 19 -23.35 11.47 18.54
N LEU A 20 -22.33 11.77 19.35
CA LEU A 20 -22.45 11.72 20.82
C LEU A 20 -23.48 12.72 21.34
N LYS A 21 -23.54 13.96 20.79
CA LYS A 21 -24.56 14.94 21.15
C LYS A 21 -25.96 14.50 20.78
N GLU A 22 -26.11 13.77 19.71
CA GLU A 22 -27.38 13.24 19.20
C GLU A 22 -27.77 11.92 19.86
N GLY A 23 -26.91 11.33 20.69
CA GLY A 23 -27.15 10.03 21.31
C GLY A 23 -27.09 8.86 20.35
N THR A 24 -26.39 9.01 19.21
CA THR A 24 -26.21 7.95 18.22
C THR A 24 -24.85 7.27 18.36
N LEU A 25 -24.70 6.09 17.71
CA LEU A 25 -23.45 5.33 17.75
C LEU A 25 -22.31 6.08 17.03
N THR A 26 -21.15 6.11 17.66
CA THR A 26 -19.93 6.64 17.04
C THR A 26 -19.38 5.71 15.98
N ILE A 27 -18.65 6.28 15.03
CA ILE A 27 -17.91 5.53 14.02
C ILE A 27 -16.78 4.74 14.69
N PRO A 28 -16.67 3.43 14.47
CA PRO A 28 -15.57 2.65 15.01
C PRO A 28 -14.24 3.03 14.36
N LYS A 29 -13.14 2.72 15.03
CA LYS A 29 -11.80 2.98 14.49
C LYS A 29 -11.61 2.24 13.16
N SER A 30 -11.12 2.97 12.16
CA SER A 30 -10.85 2.46 10.82
C SER A 30 -9.43 1.91 10.68
N GLU A 31 -9.23 1.00 9.73
CA GLU A 31 -7.92 0.47 9.36
C GLU A 31 -7.72 0.56 7.85
N VAL A 32 -6.53 1.00 7.44
CA VAL A 32 -6.10 1.09 6.05
C VAL A 32 -4.79 0.32 5.91
N LEU A 33 -4.77 -0.66 5.01
CA LEU A 33 -3.55 -1.36 4.61
C LEU A 33 -3.21 -0.97 3.18
N VAL A 34 -2.16 -0.17 3.00
CA VAL A 34 -1.66 0.26 1.68
C VAL A 34 -0.71 -0.80 1.14
N TYR A 35 -0.87 -1.17 -0.12
CA TYR A 35 0.03 -2.05 -0.84
C TYR A 35 0.38 -1.50 -2.23
N GLY A 36 0.94 -2.32 -3.12
CA GLY A 36 1.32 -1.87 -4.45
C GLY A 36 2.43 -0.83 -4.47
N GLN A 37 2.45 -0.03 -5.51
CA GLN A 37 3.49 0.99 -5.74
C GLN A 37 3.52 2.06 -4.64
N MET A 38 2.34 2.47 -4.18
CA MET A 38 2.22 3.48 -3.13
C MET A 38 2.88 3.02 -1.82
N SER A 39 2.76 1.74 -1.47
CA SER A 39 3.42 1.20 -0.27
C SER A 39 4.94 1.32 -0.35
N LEU A 40 5.55 1.03 -1.51
CA LEU A 40 6.99 1.21 -1.72
C LEU A 40 7.40 2.68 -1.61
N MET A 41 6.61 3.59 -2.19
CA MET A 41 6.89 5.03 -2.16
C MET A 41 6.80 5.63 -0.75
N LEU A 42 5.89 5.13 0.07
CA LEU A 42 5.71 5.58 1.45
C LEU A 42 6.69 4.94 2.44
N ASN A 43 7.38 3.90 2.02
CA ASN A 43 8.45 3.28 2.79
C ASN A 43 9.76 4.04 2.53
N GLU A 44 10.04 5.07 3.33
CA GLU A 44 11.17 5.98 3.13
C GLU A 44 12.51 5.27 2.90
N PRO A 45 12.92 4.26 3.72
CA PRO A 45 14.16 3.54 3.47
C PRO A 45 14.23 2.91 2.07
N VAL A 46 13.12 2.33 1.59
CA VAL A 46 13.04 1.66 0.29
C VAL A 46 13.07 2.67 -0.86
N ALA A 47 12.37 3.78 -0.71
CA ALA A 47 12.32 4.84 -1.72
C ALA A 47 13.67 5.51 -1.99
N THR A 48 14.66 5.32 -1.12
CA THR A 48 16.02 5.90 -1.29
C THR A 48 16.92 5.12 -2.24
N PHE A 49 16.63 3.85 -2.51
CA PHE A 49 17.51 3.00 -3.32
C PHE A 49 16.83 2.23 -4.45
N LEU A 50 15.50 2.31 -4.59
CA LEU A 50 14.77 1.78 -5.73
C LEU A 50 14.29 2.93 -6.62
N ASP A 51 14.42 2.76 -7.93
CA ASP A 51 13.86 3.71 -8.91
C ASP A 51 12.35 3.50 -9.04
N LEU A 52 11.59 4.17 -8.17
CA LEU A 52 10.17 4.04 -8.12
C LEU A 52 9.48 5.02 -9.06
N ILE A 53 8.68 4.49 -9.97
CA ILE A 53 7.79 5.31 -10.81
C ILE A 53 6.67 5.85 -9.92
N GLN A 54 6.42 7.16 -9.99
CA GLN A 54 5.32 7.78 -9.26
C GLN A 54 3.97 7.25 -9.75
N THR A 55 3.05 7.05 -8.82
CA THR A 55 1.68 6.67 -9.10
C THR A 55 0.71 7.63 -8.41
N ALA A 56 -0.43 7.87 -9.06
CA ALA A 56 -1.57 8.54 -8.45
C ALA A 56 -2.56 7.54 -7.82
N ASP A 57 -2.43 6.26 -8.14
CA ASP A 57 -3.34 5.21 -7.67
C ASP A 57 -2.92 4.71 -6.29
N MET A 58 -3.87 4.62 -5.39
CA MET A 58 -3.69 4.03 -4.08
C MET A 58 -4.37 2.66 -4.04
N ASP A 59 -3.57 1.61 -4.10
CA ASP A 59 -4.00 0.25 -3.80
C ASP A 59 -4.06 0.07 -2.29
N ALA A 60 -5.22 -0.23 -1.75
CA ALA A 60 -5.36 -0.46 -0.31
C ALA A 60 -6.56 -1.34 0.03
N GLN A 61 -6.43 -2.07 1.12
CA GLN A 61 -7.56 -2.69 1.81
C GLN A 61 -8.11 -1.68 2.83
N LEU A 62 -9.40 -1.40 2.76
CA LEU A 62 -10.09 -0.47 3.63
C LEU A 62 -11.05 -1.22 4.56
N GLN A 63 -10.86 -1.07 5.87
CA GLN A 63 -11.82 -1.49 6.89
C GLN A 63 -12.37 -0.24 7.56
N MET A 64 -13.47 0.29 7.02
CA MET A 64 -14.06 1.53 7.48
C MET A 64 -15.54 1.60 7.12
N ASP A 65 -16.24 2.48 7.82
CA ASP A 65 -17.64 2.76 7.49
C ASP A 65 -17.78 3.63 6.25
N TYR A 66 -19.02 3.79 5.81
CA TYR A 66 -19.35 4.53 4.59
C TYR A 66 -18.97 6.02 4.66
N PHE A 67 -19.20 6.67 5.80
CA PHE A 67 -18.82 8.08 5.99
C PHE A 67 -17.32 8.27 5.82
N THR A 68 -16.53 7.46 6.53
CA THR A 68 -15.06 7.53 6.50
C THR A 68 -14.53 7.23 5.10
N LYS A 69 -15.08 6.22 4.41
CA LYS A 69 -14.68 5.89 3.04
C LYS A 69 -14.93 7.06 2.09
N ASN A 70 -16.13 7.63 2.09
CA ASN A 70 -16.44 8.76 1.22
C ASN A 70 -15.54 9.94 1.47
N LYS A 71 -15.28 10.25 2.75
CA LYS A 71 -14.37 11.34 3.11
C LYS A 71 -12.94 11.08 2.66
N LEU A 72 -12.46 9.84 2.77
CA LEU A 72 -11.16 9.46 2.23
C LEU A 72 -11.09 9.68 0.72
N LEU A 73 -12.09 9.24 -0.04
CA LEU A 73 -12.15 9.42 -1.50
C LEU A 73 -12.11 10.91 -1.90
N GLU A 74 -12.85 11.76 -1.19
CA GLU A 74 -12.82 13.21 -1.40
C GLU A 74 -11.42 13.80 -1.17
N LEU A 75 -10.77 13.42 -0.06
CA LEU A 75 -9.44 13.91 0.29
C LEU A 75 -8.36 13.43 -0.67
N LEU A 76 -8.44 12.16 -1.12
CA LEU A 76 -7.54 11.64 -2.14
C LEU A 76 -7.68 12.45 -3.43
N LYS A 77 -8.90 12.62 -3.93
CA LYS A 77 -9.19 13.39 -5.15
C LYS A 77 -8.70 14.84 -5.06
N ALA A 78 -8.92 15.50 -3.93
CA ALA A 78 -8.45 16.86 -3.68
C ALA A 78 -6.92 16.99 -3.71
N ASN A 79 -6.19 15.88 -3.51
CA ASN A 79 -4.73 15.82 -3.55
C ASN A 79 -4.19 15.13 -4.81
N GLY A 80 -5.01 14.95 -5.85
CA GLY A 80 -4.60 14.35 -7.12
C GLY A 80 -4.36 12.85 -7.07
N LEU A 81 -4.93 12.17 -6.06
CA LEU A 81 -4.82 10.72 -5.88
C LEU A 81 -6.17 10.04 -6.12
N VAL A 82 -6.12 8.78 -6.50
CA VAL A 82 -7.31 7.95 -6.76
C VAL A 82 -7.18 6.65 -5.97
N TYR A 83 -8.27 6.25 -5.29
CA TYR A 83 -8.36 4.90 -4.74
C TYR A 83 -8.68 3.91 -5.84
N ASP A 84 -7.90 2.83 -5.94
CA ASP A 84 -8.15 1.77 -6.89
C ASP A 84 -9.21 0.81 -6.31
N GLU A 85 -10.41 0.85 -6.87
CA GLU A 85 -11.52 -0.04 -6.45
C GLU A 85 -11.22 -1.52 -6.72
N ASP A 86 -10.31 -1.83 -7.64
CA ASP A 86 -9.85 -3.18 -7.93
C ASP A 86 -8.73 -3.66 -6.99
N SER A 87 -8.40 -2.89 -5.97
CA SER A 87 -7.39 -3.24 -4.95
C SER A 87 -7.61 -4.62 -4.32
N HIS A 88 -8.87 -5.06 -4.21
CA HIS A 88 -9.21 -6.38 -3.68
C HIS A 88 -8.72 -7.54 -4.56
N LEU A 89 -8.35 -7.28 -5.82
CA LEU A 89 -7.79 -8.27 -6.75
C LEU A 89 -6.27 -8.39 -6.64
N VAL A 90 -5.62 -7.49 -5.91
CA VAL A 90 -4.17 -7.54 -5.71
C VAL A 90 -3.81 -8.76 -4.87
N TRP A 91 -3.03 -9.65 -5.46
CA TRP A 91 -2.52 -10.80 -4.74
C TRP A 91 -1.40 -10.39 -3.77
N VAL A 92 -1.44 -10.94 -2.58
CA VAL A 92 -0.44 -10.72 -1.52
C VAL A 92 0.08 -12.07 -1.04
N PRO A 93 1.41 -12.25 -0.88
CA PRO A 93 1.96 -13.48 -0.31
C PRO A 93 1.37 -13.79 1.06
N LYS A 94 1.15 -15.08 1.36
CA LYS A 94 0.57 -15.50 2.65
C LYS A 94 1.44 -15.17 3.86
N ASP A 95 2.75 -15.03 3.66
CA ASP A 95 3.74 -14.68 4.66
C ASP A 95 4.05 -13.18 4.74
N ALA A 96 3.23 -12.36 4.08
CA ALA A 96 3.37 -10.91 4.09
C ALA A 96 3.24 -10.33 5.49
N LYS A 97 4.06 -9.32 5.77
CA LYS A 97 4.06 -8.56 7.01
C LYS A 97 3.54 -7.15 6.78
N THR A 98 3.16 -6.49 7.84
CA THR A 98 2.72 -5.09 7.80
C THR A 98 3.62 -4.22 8.65
N ILE A 99 3.75 -2.95 8.24
CA ILE A 99 4.51 -1.92 8.94
C ILE A 99 3.53 -0.79 9.29
N ASP A 100 3.56 -0.34 10.54
CA ASP A 100 2.76 0.81 10.95
C ASP A 100 3.31 2.08 10.30
N LEU A 101 2.46 2.82 9.59
CA LEU A 101 2.79 4.12 9.03
C LEU A 101 2.26 5.26 9.91
N PHE A 102 0.97 5.23 10.26
CA PHE A 102 0.32 6.18 11.15
C PHE A 102 -0.59 5.45 12.13
N ARG A 103 -0.52 5.82 13.40
CA ARG A 103 -1.49 5.42 14.43
C ARG A 103 -2.18 6.68 14.94
N LEU A 104 -3.38 6.93 14.43
CA LEU A 104 -4.20 8.07 14.82
C LEU A 104 -5.35 7.60 15.73
N LYS A 105 -6.07 8.54 16.34
CA LYS A 105 -7.16 8.19 17.26
C LYS A 105 -8.23 7.32 16.60
N ASN A 106 -8.66 7.69 15.38
CA ASN A 106 -9.78 7.07 14.69
C ASN A 106 -9.35 6.19 13.51
N ILE A 107 -8.06 6.19 13.13
CA ILE A 107 -7.58 5.50 11.94
C ILE A 107 -6.17 4.97 12.20
N ASP A 108 -5.95 3.70 11.89
CA ASP A 108 -4.62 3.12 11.76
C ASP A 108 -4.29 2.92 10.29
N VAL A 109 -3.12 3.35 9.88
CA VAL A 109 -2.61 3.18 8.50
C VAL A 109 -1.35 2.34 8.53
N LYS A 110 -1.36 1.25 7.79
CA LYS A 110 -0.26 0.31 7.67
C LYS A 110 0.19 0.20 6.22
N LEU A 111 1.44 -0.15 6.02
CA LEU A 111 1.99 -0.54 4.73
C LEU A 111 2.20 -2.05 4.69
N LEU A 112 1.98 -2.65 3.53
CA LEU A 112 2.54 -3.97 3.27
C LEU A 112 4.06 -3.87 3.23
N ASP A 113 4.79 -4.83 3.78
CA ASP A 113 6.25 -4.81 3.75
C ASP A 113 6.77 -4.83 2.30
N ALA A 114 7.88 -4.14 2.07
CA ALA A 114 8.39 -3.89 0.73
C ALA A 114 8.73 -5.18 -0.02
N GLU A 115 9.31 -6.17 0.66
CA GLU A 115 9.66 -7.44 0.03
C GLU A 115 8.42 -8.20 -0.45
N SER A 116 7.34 -8.20 0.33
CA SER A 116 6.06 -8.79 -0.08
C SER A 116 5.42 -8.06 -1.26
N VAL A 117 5.53 -6.73 -1.32
CA VAL A 117 5.09 -5.95 -2.50
C VAL A 117 5.88 -6.34 -3.73
N LEU A 118 7.21 -6.44 -3.62
CA LEU A 118 8.08 -6.83 -4.74
C LEU A 118 7.80 -8.26 -5.22
N VAL A 119 7.59 -9.20 -4.31
CA VAL A 119 7.20 -10.57 -4.65
C VAL A 119 5.86 -10.58 -5.38
N SER A 120 4.86 -9.84 -4.89
CA SER A 120 3.57 -9.70 -5.58
C SER A 120 3.73 -9.20 -7.02
N LYS A 121 4.55 -8.16 -7.22
CA LYS A 121 4.85 -7.59 -8.54
C LYS A 121 5.59 -8.58 -9.45
N ALA A 122 6.53 -9.35 -8.91
CA ALA A 122 7.28 -10.36 -9.65
C ALA A 122 6.38 -11.49 -10.16
N ILE A 123 5.36 -11.86 -9.40
CA ILE A 123 4.44 -12.96 -9.75
C ILE A 123 3.35 -12.50 -10.71
N HIS A 124 2.70 -11.36 -10.43
CA HIS A 124 1.50 -10.95 -11.17
C HIS A 124 1.75 -10.06 -12.38
N ALA A 125 2.83 -9.30 -12.39
CA ALA A 125 3.17 -8.40 -13.48
C ALA A 125 4.67 -8.38 -13.77
N PRO A 126 5.31 -9.55 -14.02
CA PRO A 126 6.76 -9.66 -14.15
C PRO A 126 7.33 -8.77 -15.25
N LYS A 127 6.69 -8.73 -16.42
CA LYS A 127 7.16 -7.91 -17.55
C LYS A 127 7.21 -6.41 -17.19
N LYS A 128 6.13 -5.90 -16.61
CA LYS A 128 6.02 -4.49 -16.21
C LYS A 128 7.03 -4.10 -15.13
N ASN A 129 7.40 -5.05 -14.27
CA ASN A 129 8.24 -4.78 -13.10
C ASN A 129 9.65 -5.36 -13.22
N LYS A 130 10.08 -5.82 -14.41
CA LYS A 130 11.38 -6.50 -14.61
C LYS A 130 12.55 -5.70 -14.03
N GLN A 131 12.68 -4.43 -14.40
CA GLN A 131 13.77 -3.58 -13.92
C GLN A 131 13.71 -3.35 -12.41
N LEU A 132 12.54 -3.11 -11.85
CA LEU A 132 12.35 -2.91 -10.41
C LEU A 132 12.79 -4.15 -9.62
N ILE A 133 12.39 -5.35 -10.07
CA ILE A 133 12.76 -6.61 -9.41
C ILE A 133 14.27 -6.88 -9.55
N ARG A 134 14.87 -6.59 -10.71
CA ARG A 134 16.33 -6.66 -10.90
C ARG A 134 17.08 -5.78 -9.92
N GLN A 135 16.65 -4.52 -9.78
CA GLN A 135 17.23 -3.59 -8.81
C GLN A 135 17.09 -4.10 -7.37
N ALA A 136 15.93 -4.62 -7.02
CA ALA A 136 15.68 -5.16 -5.69
C ALA A 136 16.62 -6.34 -5.37
N ILE A 137 16.77 -7.28 -6.30
CA ILE A 137 17.69 -8.43 -6.15
C ILE A 137 19.14 -7.92 -6.05
N ALA A 138 19.57 -7.05 -6.96
CA ALA A 138 20.93 -6.53 -7.00
C ALA A 138 21.30 -5.69 -5.76
N SER A 139 20.33 -5.05 -5.12
CA SER A 139 20.56 -4.25 -3.91
C SER A 139 21.03 -5.07 -2.71
N GLY A 140 20.72 -6.38 -2.68
CA GLY A 140 20.99 -7.26 -1.54
C GLY A 140 20.23 -6.92 -0.26
N LYS A 141 19.29 -5.97 -0.32
CA LYS A 141 18.53 -5.48 0.85
C LYS A 141 17.27 -6.28 1.15
N PHE A 142 16.92 -7.20 0.26
CA PHE A 142 15.76 -8.09 0.39
C PHE A 142 16.25 -9.54 0.42
N PRO A 143 16.69 -10.04 1.57
CA PRO A 143 17.45 -11.30 1.65
C PRO A 143 16.67 -12.55 1.26
N THR A 144 15.33 -12.51 1.32
CA THR A 144 14.49 -13.67 1.00
C THR A 144 13.72 -13.52 -0.31
N ILE A 145 13.91 -12.41 -1.06
CA ILE A 145 13.13 -12.13 -2.27
C ILE A 145 13.23 -13.25 -3.32
N VAL A 146 14.43 -13.77 -3.56
CA VAL A 146 14.67 -14.83 -4.55
C VAL A 146 13.92 -16.09 -4.16
N ASP A 147 14.10 -16.56 -2.93
CA ASP A 147 13.45 -17.76 -2.42
C ASP A 147 11.92 -17.64 -2.45
N ARG A 148 11.41 -16.45 -2.11
CA ARG A 148 9.95 -16.17 -2.12
C ARG A 148 9.39 -16.13 -3.54
N ILE A 149 10.12 -15.59 -4.52
CA ILE A 149 9.71 -15.61 -5.94
C ILE A 149 9.61 -17.07 -6.41
N ILE A 150 10.64 -17.88 -6.16
CA ILE A 150 10.67 -19.32 -6.54
C ILE A 150 9.54 -20.08 -5.85
N LYS A 151 9.37 -19.91 -4.53
CA LYS A 151 8.32 -20.56 -3.74
C LYS A 151 6.91 -20.27 -4.26
N ASN A 152 6.71 -19.11 -4.87
CA ASN A 152 5.43 -18.70 -5.44
C ASN A 152 5.36 -18.92 -6.97
N ASN A 153 6.19 -19.83 -7.50
CA ASN A 153 6.23 -20.21 -8.92
C ASN A 153 6.62 -19.08 -9.89
N GLY A 154 7.35 -18.09 -9.43
CA GLY A 154 7.94 -17.06 -10.29
C GLY A 154 9.20 -17.59 -11.00
N SER A 155 9.47 -17.10 -12.21
CA SER A 155 10.69 -17.41 -12.96
C SER A 155 11.79 -16.44 -12.60
N LEU A 156 12.79 -16.90 -11.85
CA LEU A 156 13.97 -16.08 -11.53
C LEU A 156 14.79 -15.78 -12.80
N GLU A 157 14.92 -16.73 -13.70
CA GLU A 157 15.65 -16.56 -14.97
C GLU A 157 15.15 -15.34 -15.74
N PHE A 158 13.82 -15.15 -15.79
CA PHE A 158 13.21 -14.01 -16.46
C PHE A 158 13.77 -12.64 -15.98
N PHE A 159 14.13 -12.54 -14.71
CA PHE A 159 14.68 -11.31 -14.13
C PHE A 159 16.19 -11.20 -14.28
N LEU A 160 16.91 -12.30 -14.50
CA LEU A 160 18.37 -12.33 -14.61
C LEU A 160 18.85 -12.29 -16.07
N GLU A 161 18.02 -12.70 -17.04
CA GLU A 161 18.33 -12.62 -18.46
C GLU A 161 18.39 -11.17 -18.93
N ASP A 162 19.43 -10.82 -19.68
CA ASP A 162 19.51 -9.55 -20.37
C ASP A 162 18.44 -9.48 -21.46
N ASP A 163 17.86 -8.29 -21.64
CA ASP A 163 16.95 -8.06 -22.75
C ASP A 163 17.77 -8.22 -24.05
N ILE A 164 17.54 -9.31 -24.78
CA ILE A 164 18.12 -9.49 -26.10
C ILE A 164 17.44 -8.43 -26.99
N GLU A 165 18.21 -7.43 -27.41
CA GLU A 165 17.79 -6.44 -28.42
C GLU A 165 17.45 -7.09 -29.75
#